data_591cc8f15158388681711ecfbdb07487
#
_entry.id   591cc8f15158388681711ecfbdb07487
#
_cell.length_a   1.000
_cell.length_b   1.000
_cell.length_c   1.000
_cell.angle_alpha   90.00
_cell.angle_beta   90.00
_cell.angle_gamma   90.00
#
_symmetry.space_group_name_H-M   'P 1'
#
loop_
_entity.id
_entity.type
_entity.pdbx_description
1 polymer ?
#
loop_
_entity_poly.entity_id
_entity_poly.type
_entity_poly.pdbx_seq_one_letter_code
_entity_poly.pdbx_strand_id
1 'polypeptide(L)'
;MSSTTAGARFGFALVGLILLTNLIKYPFLRVGTRFTAATGLSLLEGFQKRNPLYLPLYLVVSLVTGTFTIAAVSFVAGLLLTNISLLAGLDPYGLSIAVLAVSGLVLLLGHYRALDRLSKLLVVLLTLLTGVAAASLLIRGPVGDVAASWLSTDPSPWTLANLAFLIPLMGWMPGPVEMCVWPSLWMFSRARDTDHTCLLYTSPSPRDGL
;
A
#
# COMPACT_ATOMS: atom_id res chain seq x y z
N MET A 1 -9.53 -0.81 -2.45
CA MET A 1 -10.56 -0.44 -3.45
C MET A 1 -10.34 -1.07 -4.81
N SER A 2 -9.19 -0.95 -5.45
CA SER A 2 -8.97 -1.52 -6.80
C SER A 2 -9.19 -3.02 -6.89
N SER A 3 -8.76 -3.82 -5.90
CA SER A 3 -9.02 -5.27 -5.85
C SER A 3 -10.49 -5.62 -5.65
N THR A 4 -11.18 -4.87 -4.80
CA THR A 4 -12.62 -5.05 -4.55
C THR A 4 -13.43 -4.75 -5.82
N THR A 5 -13.08 -3.65 -6.52
CA THR A 5 -13.69 -3.29 -7.79
C THR A 5 -13.37 -4.31 -8.89
N ALA A 6 -12.14 -4.85 -8.92
CA ALA A 6 -11.74 -5.91 -9.83
C ALA A 6 -12.57 -7.17 -9.60
N GLY A 7 -12.74 -7.57 -8.34
CA GLY A 7 -13.58 -8.71 -7.97
C GLY A 7 -15.07 -8.50 -8.31
N ALA A 8 -15.59 -7.29 -8.07
CA ALA A 8 -16.98 -6.96 -8.40
C ALA A 8 -17.28 -6.94 -9.91
N ARG A 9 -16.29 -6.54 -10.74
CA ARG A 9 -16.47 -6.44 -12.20
C ARG A 9 -16.14 -7.74 -12.96
N PHE A 10 -15.11 -8.45 -12.51
CA PHE A 10 -14.51 -9.55 -13.27
C PHE A 10 -14.43 -10.85 -12.47
N GLY A 11 -15.05 -10.90 -11.30
CA GLY A 11 -14.99 -12.08 -10.45
C GLY A 11 -13.56 -12.54 -10.16
N PHE A 12 -13.28 -13.82 -10.35
CA PHE A 12 -11.96 -14.41 -10.15
C PHE A 12 -11.03 -14.35 -11.38
N ALA A 13 -11.48 -13.83 -12.52
CA ALA A 13 -10.70 -13.82 -13.76
C ALA A 13 -9.34 -13.10 -13.64
N LEU A 14 -9.25 -12.11 -12.74
CA LEU A 14 -8.02 -11.33 -12.51
C LEU A 14 -7.12 -11.87 -11.40
N VAL A 15 -7.50 -12.92 -10.69
CA VAL A 15 -6.69 -13.49 -9.59
C VAL A 15 -5.31 -13.92 -10.08
N GLY A 16 -5.24 -14.61 -11.22
CA GLY A 16 -3.96 -15.01 -11.82
C GLY A 16 -3.06 -13.81 -12.14
N LEU A 17 -3.63 -12.74 -12.69
CA LEU A 17 -2.90 -11.51 -13.00
C LEU A 17 -2.38 -10.82 -11.72
N ILE A 18 -3.20 -10.78 -10.68
CA ILE A 18 -2.84 -10.20 -9.38
C ILE A 18 -1.70 -11.01 -8.74
N LEU A 19 -1.79 -12.34 -8.74
CA LEU A 19 -0.75 -13.22 -8.20
C LEU A 19 0.56 -13.08 -8.98
N LEU A 20 0.49 -13.07 -10.31
CA LEU A 20 1.65 -12.88 -11.17
C LEU A 20 2.33 -11.52 -10.92
N THR A 21 1.53 -10.45 -10.82
CA THR A 21 2.05 -9.10 -10.54
C THR A 21 2.76 -9.04 -9.18
N ASN A 22 2.17 -9.67 -8.15
CA ASN A 22 2.80 -9.75 -6.82
C ASN A 22 4.11 -10.54 -6.86
N LEU A 23 4.14 -11.65 -7.59
CA LEU A 23 5.34 -12.49 -7.73
C LEU A 23 6.48 -11.74 -8.43
N ILE A 24 6.18 -11.04 -9.52
CA ILE A 24 7.17 -10.25 -10.27
C ILE A 24 7.68 -9.07 -9.42
N LYS A 25 6.82 -8.40 -8.65
CA LYS A 25 7.21 -7.25 -7.82
C LYS A 25 7.90 -7.65 -6.50
N TYR A 26 7.76 -8.88 -6.05
CA TYR A 26 8.35 -9.35 -4.79
C TYR A 26 9.86 -9.09 -4.64
N PRO A 27 10.71 -9.41 -5.64
CA PRO A 27 12.15 -9.12 -5.53
C PRO A 27 12.44 -7.63 -5.34
N PHE A 28 11.70 -6.75 -6.04
CA PHE A 28 11.89 -5.30 -5.93
C PHE A 28 11.54 -4.77 -4.54
N LEU A 29 10.48 -5.27 -3.92
CA LEU A 29 10.10 -4.89 -2.55
C LEU A 29 11.15 -5.32 -1.52
N ARG A 30 11.84 -6.43 -1.75
CA ARG A 30 12.87 -6.97 -0.88
C ARG A 30 14.22 -6.26 -0.98
N VAL A 31 14.52 -5.61 -2.11
CA VAL A 31 15.81 -4.96 -2.35
C VAL A 31 16.10 -3.88 -1.32
N GLY A 32 15.11 -3.02 -1.00
CA GLY A 32 15.29 -1.92 -0.06
C GLY A 32 15.77 -2.38 1.33
N THR A 33 15.08 -3.35 1.91
CA THR A 33 15.40 -3.89 3.24
C THR A 33 16.73 -4.65 3.25
N ARG A 34 17.00 -5.45 2.22
CA ARG A 34 18.28 -6.17 2.08
C ARG A 34 19.47 -5.24 1.92
N PHE A 35 19.32 -4.19 1.10
CA PHE A 35 20.35 -3.19 0.92
C PHE A 35 20.70 -2.51 2.26
N THR A 36 19.68 -2.05 3.00
CA THR A 36 19.90 -1.40 4.30
C THR A 36 20.52 -2.35 5.32
N ALA A 37 20.07 -3.61 5.36
CA ALA A 37 20.65 -4.60 6.25
C ALA A 37 22.12 -4.90 5.95
N ALA A 38 22.50 -4.92 4.68
CA ALA A 38 23.85 -5.25 4.24
C ALA A 38 24.83 -4.07 4.33
N THR A 39 24.36 -2.85 4.12
CA THR A 39 25.22 -1.66 4.01
C THR A 39 25.13 -0.70 5.18
N GLY A 40 24.10 -0.80 6.02
CA GLY A 40 23.79 0.18 7.06
C GLY A 40 23.36 1.55 6.52
N LEU A 41 23.14 1.66 5.21
CA LEU A 41 22.73 2.90 4.54
C LEU A 41 21.26 2.80 4.12
N SER A 42 20.58 3.94 4.04
CA SER A 42 19.28 4.00 3.41
C SER A 42 19.39 3.79 1.89
N LEU A 43 18.33 3.29 1.27
CA LEU A 43 18.30 3.10 -0.18
C LEU A 43 18.50 4.45 -0.93
N LEU A 44 18.04 5.56 -0.36
CA LEU A 44 18.24 6.90 -0.92
C LEU A 44 19.71 7.33 -0.91
N GLU A 45 20.43 7.05 0.17
CA GLU A 45 21.89 7.27 0.23
C GLU A 45 22.63 6.39 -0.79
N GLY A 46 22.15 5.16 -1.00
CA GLY A 46 22.65 4.27 -2.06
C GLY A 46 22.47 4.87 -3.45
N PHE A 47 21.31 5.44 -3.74
CA PHE A 47 21.05 6.14 -5.00
C PHE A 47 21.96 7.34 -5.19
N GLN A 48 22.11 8.17 -4.16
CA GLN A 48 22.98 9.35 -4.21
C GLN A 48 24.45 8.98 -4.44
N LYS A 49 24.95 7.92 -3.78
CA LYS A 49 26.32 7.44 -3.96
C LYS A 49 26.57 6.88 -5.37
N ARG A 50 25.55 6.30 -6.00
CA ARG A 50 25.66 5.75 -7.35
C ARG A 50 25.69 6.84 -8.42
N ASN A 51 24.78 7.81 -8.32
CA ASN A 51 24.73 8.98 -9.19
C ASN A 51 23.93 10.11 -8.47
N PRO A 52 24.49 11.32 -8.37
CA PRO A 52 23.81 12.44 -7.71
C PRO A 52 22.46 12.83 -8.33
N LEU A 53 22.23 12.49 -9.60
CA LEU A 53 20.95 12.77 -10.29
C LEU A 53 19.79 11.85 -9.87
N TYR A 54 20.07 10.67 -9.33
CA TYR A 54 19.01 9.72 -8.97
C TYR A 54 18.18 10.19 -7.78
N LEU A 55 18.80 10.87 -6.83
CA LEU A 55 18.09 11.41 -5.68
C LEU A 55 17.07 12.50 -6.06
N PRO A 56 17.44 13.59 -6.78
CA PRO A 56 16.47 14.59 -7.18
C PRO A 56 15.38 14.03 -8.10
N LEU A 57 15.73 13.12 -9.02
CA LEU A 57 14.74 12.46 -9.87
C LEU A 57 13.72 11.67 -9.03
N TYR A 58 14.19 10.88 -8.06
CA TYR A 58 13.32 10.16 -7.14
C TYR A 58 12.42 11.12 -6.35
N LEU A 59 12.96 12.22 -5.83
CA LEU A 59 12.20 13.21 -5.07
C LEU A 59 11.10 13.86 -5.90
N VAL A 60 11.39 14.22 -7.16
CA VAL A 60 10.37 14.80 -8.06
C VAL A 60 9.26 13.79 -8.35
N VAL A 61 9.61 12.55 -8.70
CA VAL A 61 8.63 11.49 -8.95
C VAL A 61 7.80 11.23 -7.71
N SER A 62 8.42 11.09 -6.54
CA SER A 62 7.72 10.84 -5.27
C SER A 62 6.82 12.00 -4.85
N LEU A 63 7.23 13.25 -5.12
CA LEU A 63 6.41 14.42 -4.82
C LEU A 63 5.14 14.43 -5.68
N VAL A 64 5.29 14.18 -6.96
CA VAL A 64 4.16 14.15 -7.91
C VAL A 64 3.22 12.99 -7.58
N THR A 65 3.74 11.77 -7.50
CA THR A 65 2.93 10.57 -7.22
C THR A 65 2.30 10.63 -5.83
N GLY A 66 3.04 11.10 -4.83
CA GLY A 66 2.57 11.27 -3.45
C GLY A 66 1.42 12.27 -3.36
N THR A 67 1.52 13.42 -4.03
CA THR A 67 0.44 14.43 -4.06
C THR A 67 -0.83 13.86 -4.66
N PHE A 68 -0.75 13.19 -5.81
CA PHE A 68 -1.92 12.55 -6.42
C PHE A 68 -2.49 11.44 -5.53
N THR A 69 -1.66 10.65 -4.91
CA THR A 69 -2.08 9.57 -4.00
C THR A 69 -2.82 10.12 -2.78
N ILE A 70 -2.24 11.13 -2.12
CA ILE A 70 -2.84 11.76 -0.94
C ILE A 70 -4.18 12.38 -1.31
N ALA A 71 -4.26 13.12 -2.40
CA ALA A 71 -5.50 13.73 -2.88
C ALA A 71 -6.57 12.67 -3.15
N ALA A 72 -6.23 11.60 -3.87
CA ALA A 72 -7.18 10.52 -4.18
C ALA A 72 -7.67 9.78 -2.93
N VAL A 73 -6.77 9.43 -2.01
CA VAL A 73 -7.12 8.72 -0.77
C VAL A 73 -7.99 9.60 0.13
N SER A 74 -7.65 10.88 0.27
CA SER A 74 -8.43 11.84 1.07
C SER A 74 -9.82 12.07 0.48
N PHE A 75 -9.94 12.15 -0.83
CA PHE A 75 -11.24 12.29 -1.50
C PHE A 75 -12.12 11.06 -1.28
N VAL A 76 -11.55 9.87 -1.40
CA VAL A 76 -12.27 8.62 -1.11
C VAL A 76 -12.68 8.56 0.36
N ALA A 77 -11.82 8.97 1.28
CA ALA A 77 -12.17 9.04 2.71
C ALA A 77 -13.33 10.03 2.96
N GLY A 78 -13.30 11.20 2.32
CA GLY A 78 -14.40 12.16 2.36
C GLY A 78 -15.72 11.58 1.87
N LEU A 79 -15.70 10.89 0.71
CA LEU A 79 -16.88 10.19 0.18
C LEU A 79 -17.41 9.09 1.13
N LEU A 80 -16.53 8.35 1.79
CA LEU A 80 -16.96 7.34 2.77
C LEU A 80 -17.60 7.96 4.00
N LEU A 81 -17.11 9.11 4.44
CA LEU A 81 -17.68 9.83 5.59
C LEU A 81 -19.09 10.34 5.33
N THR A 82 -19.44 10.67 4.09
CA THR A 82 -20.83 11.09 3.75
C THR A 82 -21.85 9.97 3.98
N ASN A 83 -21.43 8.71 4.02
CA ASN A 83 -22.33 7.58 4.32
C ASN A 83 -22.64 7.45 5.83
N ILE A 84 -21.95 8.19 6.69
CA ILE A 84 -22.24 8.24 8.10
C ILE A 84 -23.42 9.20 8.31
N SER A 85 -24.49 8.73 8.93
CA SER A 85 -25.75 9.50 9.08
C SER A 85 -25.57 10.88 9.71
N LEU A 86 -24.59 11.06 10.60
CA LEU A 86 -24.24 12.33 11.23
C LEU A 86 -23.63 13.35 10.26
N LEU A 87 -22.95 12.88 9.21
CA LEU A 87 -22.23 13.68 8.22
C LEU A 87 -22.94 13.66 6.85
N ALA A 88 -24.08 12.95 6.77
CA ALA A 88 -24.90 12.88 5.58
C ALA A 88 -25.40 14.29 5.21
N GLY A 89 -25.08 14.74 4.02
CA GLY A 89 -25.45 16.09 3.53
C GLY A 89 -24.32 17.12 3.58
N LEU A 90 -23.15 16.79 4.15
CA LEU A 90 -21.98 17.63 4.03
C LEU A 90 -21.28 17.41 2.67
N ASP A 91 -20.66 18.46 2.16
CA ASP A 91 -19.91 18.38 0.90
C ASP A 91 -18.72 17.43 1.02
N PRO A 92 -18.57 16.43 0.10
CA PRO A 92 -17.45 15.50 0.10
C PRO A 92 -16.08 16.17 0.02
N TYR A 93 -15.97 17.30 -0.70
CA TYR A 93 -14.72 18.06 -0.80
C TYR A 93 -14.33 18.69 0.54
N GLY A 94 -15.31 19.28 1.25
CA GLY A 94 -15.09 19.83 2.59
C GLY A 94 -14.63 18.75 3.58
N LEU A 95 -15.25 17.58 3.55
CA LEU A 95 -14.85 16.44 4.38
C LEU A 95 -13.44 15.93 4.01
N SER A 96 -13.08 15.92 2.73
CA SER A 96 -11.73 15.52 2.28
C SER A 96 -10.66 16.48 2.81
N ILE A 97 -10.93 17.79 2.77
CA ILE A 97 -10.05 18.81 3.32
C ILE A 97 -9.93 18.65 4.84
N ALA A 98 -11.02 18.38 5.54
CA ALA A 98 -11.02 18.13 6.97
C ALA A 98 -10.16 16.90 7.33
N VAL A 99 -10.29 15.81 6.58
CA VAL A 99 -9.45 14.60 6.75
C VAL A 99 -7.98 14.94 6.56
N LEU A 100 -7.63 15.71 5.51
CA LEU A 100 -6.26 16.14 5.28
C LEU A 100 -5.73 17.02 6.41
N ALA A 101 -6.52 17.97 6.87
CA ALA A 101 -6.14 18.87 7.97
C ALA A 101 -5.91 18.10 9.28
N VAL A 102 -6.82 17.20 9.64
CA VAL A 102 -6.69 16.35 10.83
C VAL A 102 -5.47 15.44 10.72
N SER A 103 -5.26 14.80 9.58
CA SER A 103 -4.09 13.93 9.35
C SER A 103 -2.79 14.72 9.43
N GLY A 104 -2.74 15.93 8.84
CA GLY A 104 -1.61 16.83 8.94
C GLY A 104 -1.34 17.29 10.38
N LEU A 105 -2.38 17.62 11.12
CA LEU A 105 -2.28 18.01 12.53
C LEU A 105 -1.72 16.87 13.38
N VAL A 106 -2.23 15.65 13.19
CA VAL A 106 -1.72 14.45 13.88
C VAL A 106 -0.25 14.20 13.56
N LEU A 107 0.17 14.42 12.31
CA LEU A 107 1.58 14.29 11.91
C LEU A 107 2.47 15.38 12.56
N LEU A 108 1.99 16.61 12.63
CA LEU A 108 2.74 17.73 13.21
C LEU A 108 2.86 17.63 14.73
N LEU A 109 1.80 17.19 15.40
CA LEU A 109 1.76 17.05 16.87
C LEU A 109 2.26 15.67 17.34
N GLY A 110 2.14 14.66 16.49
CA GLY A 110 2.48 13.27 16.80
C GLY A 110 3.97 12.99 16.59
N HIS A 111 4.66 12.64 17.68
CA HIS A 111 5.98 12.05 17.56
C HIS A 111 5.88 10.69 16.82
N TYR A 112 6.95 10.27 16.15
CA TYR A 112 7.07 8.99 15.44
C TYR A 112 6.43 7.78 16.19
N ARG A 113 6.56 7.75 17.51
CA ARG A 113 5.98 6.70 18.37
C ARG A 113 4.45 6.68 18.37
N ALA A 114 3.80 7.83 18.29
CA ALA A 114 2.34 7.92 18.21
C ALA A 114 1.84 7.41 16.85
N LEU A 115 2.52 7.78 15.76
CA LEU A 115 2.22 7.32 14.41
C LEU A 115 2.38 5.79 14.28
N ASP A 116 3.45 5.23 14.84
CA ASP A 116 3.72 3.77 14.83
C ASP A 116 2.63 2.99 15.59
N ARG A 117 2.22 3.49 16.77
CA ARG A 117 1.13 2.88 17.55
C ARG A 117 -0.21 2.97 16.83
N LEU A 118 -0.54 4.14 16.28
CA LEU A 118 -1.78 4.36 15.55
C LEU A 118 -1.85 3.47 14.31
N SER A 119 -0.77 3.39 13.54
CA SER A 119 -0.71 2.52 12.36
C SER A 119 -0.90 1.04 12.70
N LYS A 120 -0.27 0.56 13.77
CA LYS A 120 -0.46 -0.82 14.25
C LYS A 120 -1.91 -1.09 14.67
N LEU A 121 -2.51 -0.16 15.43
CA LEU A 121 -3.90 -0.27 15.85
C LEU A 121 -4.84 -0.32 14.63
N LEU A 122 -4.63 0.58 13.66
CA LEU A 122 -5.45 0.63 12.44
C LEU A 122 -5.32 -0.64 11.60
N VAL A 123 -4.11 -1.19 11.47
CA VAL A 123 -3.88 -2.45 10.74
C VAL A 123 -4.60 -3.61 11.43
N VAL A 124 -4.49 -3.74 12.75
CA VAL A 124 -5.20 -4.79 13.51
C VAL A 124 -6.71 -4.63 13.36
N LEU A 125 -7.24 -3.43 13.53
CA LEU A 125 -8.66 -3.14 13.39
C LEU A 125 -9.16 -3.46 11.96
N LEU A 126 -8.42 -3.05 10.94
CA LEU A 126 -8.74 -3.33 9.54
C LEU A 126 -8.75 -4.84 9.26
N THR A 127 -7.77 -5.58 9.79
CA THR A 127 -7.68 -7.03 9.64
C THR A 127 -8.87 -7.73 10.29
N LEU A 128 -9.24 -7.32 11.51
CA LEU A 128 -10.39 -7.86 12.22
C LEU A 128 -11.70 -7.56 11.48
N LEU A 129 -11.91 -6.31 11.06
CA LEU A 129 -13.11 -5.92 10.31
C LEU A 129 -13.23 -6.69 8.98
N THR A 130 -12.12 -6.84 8.28
CA THR A 130 -12.08 -7.60 7.01
C THR A 130 -12.36 -9.08 7.26
N GLY A 131 -11.80 -9.65 8.34
CA GLY A 131 -12.07 -11.03 8.75
C GLY A 131 -13.55 -11.26 9.11
N VAL A 132 -14.14 -10.35 9.88
CA VAL A 132 -15.57 -10.41 10.23
C VAL A 132 -16.44 -10.27 9.00
N ALA A 133 -16.12 -9.36 8.08
CA ALA A 133 -16.84 -9.20 6.82
C ALA A 133 -16.77 -10.46 5.97
N ALA A 134 -15.58 -11.06 5.82
CA ALA A 134 -15.40 -12.31 5.09
C ALA A 134 -16.16 -13.46 5.75
N ALA A 135 -16.08 -13.61 7.07
CA ALA A 135 -16.83 -14.63 7.80
C ALA A 135 -18.35 -14.45 7.67
N SER A 136 -18.85 -13.22 7.71
CA SER A 136 -20.27 -12.93 7.55
C SER A 136 -20.80 -13.33 6.16
N LEU A 137 -19.97 -13.15 5.12
CA LEU A 137 -20.30 -13.58 3.76
C LEU A 137 -20.36 -15.12 3.65
N LEU A 138 -19.41 -15.80 4.30
CA LEU A 138 -19.40 -17.28 4.32
C LEU A 138 -20.61 -17.87 5.05
N ILE A 139 -21.09 -17.20 6.11
CA ILE A 139 -22.24 -17.69 6.91
C ILE A 139 -23.57 -17.34 6.25
N ARG A 140 -23.70 -16.20 5.61
CA ARG A 140 -24.98 -15.67 5.09
C ARG A 140 -25.20 -15.96 3.61
N GLY A 141 -24.16 -16.27 2.85
CA GLY A 141 -24.24 -16.38 1.40
C GLY A 141 -24.61 -17.77 0.93
N PRO A 142 -25.44 -17.89 -0.12
CA PRO A 142 -25.46 -19.08 -0.95
C PRO A 142 -24.14 -19.13 -1.70
N VAL A 143 -23.11 -19.70 -1.07
CA VAL A 143 -21.73 -19.77 -1.62
C VAL A 143 -21.72 -20.45 -3.00
N GLY A 144 -22.69 -21.31 -3.28
CA GLY A 144 -22.83 -22.01 -4.57
C GLY A 144 -23.17 -21.08 -5.74
N ASP A 145 -24.18 -20.22 -5.58
CA ASP A 145 -24.64 -19.34 -6.68
C ASP A 145 -23.68 -18.18 -6.92
N VAL A 146 -23.11 -17.67 -5.85
CA VAL A 146 -22.08 -16.61 -5.93
C VAL A 146 -20.79 -17.17 -6.55
N ALA A 147 -20.37 -18.38 -6.18
CA ALA A 147 -19.19 -19.02 -6.78
C ALA A 147 -19.41 -19.31 -8.27
N ALA A 148 -20.59 -19.73 -8.68
CA ALA A 148 -20.92 -19.95 -10.08
C ALA A 148 -20.92 -18.65 -10.89
N SER A 149 -21.45 -17.56 -10.34
CA SER A 149 -21.42 -16.24 -10.99
C SER A 149 -20.01 -15.63 -11.04
N TRP A 150 -19.14 -15.96 -10.11
CA TRP A 150 -17.75 -15.49 -10.09
C TRP A 150 -16.82 -16.26 -11.02
N LEU A 151 -17.19 -17.47 -11.40
CA LEU A 151 -16.49 -18.26 -12.41
C LEU A 151 -16.95 -17.94 -13.84
N SER A 152 -18.11 -17.29 -14.00
CA SER A 152 -18.57 -16.81 -15.30
C SER A 152 -17.70 -15.63 -15.76
N THR A 153 -17.03 -15.80 -16.90
CA THR A 153 -16.01 -14.88 -17.43
C THR A 153 -16.62 -13.82 -18.37
N ASP A 154 -17.86 -13.41 -18.13
CA ASP A 154 -18.50 -12.33 -18.88
C ASP A 154 -18.67 -11.10 -17.98
N PRO A 155 -18.09 -9.95 -18.35
CA PRO A 155 -17.33 -9.64 -19.57
C PRO A 155 -15.83 -10.01 -19.47
N SER A 156 -15.24 -10.41 -20.61
CA SER A 156 -13.80 -10.70 -20.68
C SER A 156 -12.97 -9.49 -20.19
N PRO A 157 -12.05 -9.67 -19.22
CA PRO A 157 -11.20 -8.58 -18.74
C PRO A 157 -10.17 -8.11 -19.79
N TRP A 158 -9.87 -8.93 -20.80
CA TRP A 158 -8.80 -8.75 -21.76
C TRP A 158 -9.21 -7.92 -22.98
N THR A 159 -9.97 -6.87 -22.80
CA THR A 159 -10.33 -5.92 -23.87
C THR A 159 -9.54 -4.63 -23.75
N LEU A 160 -9.31 -3.96 -24.89
CA LEU A 160 -8.63 -2.65 -24.91
C LEU A 160 -9.31 -1.62 -24.01
N ALA A 161 -10.64 -1.67 -23.91
CA ALA A 161 -11.41 -0.79 -23.02
C ALA A 161 -11.07 -1.00 -21.54
N ASN A 162 -10.74 -2.22 -21.15
CA ASN A 162 -10.41 -2.56 -19.78
C ASN A 162 -8.93 -2.30 -19.42
N LEU A 163 -8.05 -2.04 -20.40
CA LEU A 163 -6.65 -1.73 -20.14
C LEU A 163 -6.47 -0.49 -19.25
N ALA A 164 -7.32 0.52 -19.41
CA ALA A 164 -7.33 1.70 -18.56
C ALA A 164 -7.59 1.39 -17.08
N PHE A 165 -8.22 0.25 -16.78
CA PHE A 165 -8.42 -0.26 -15.43
C PHE A 165 -7.31 -1.22 -15.00
N LEU A 166 -6.85 -2.10 -15.90
CA LEU A 166 -5.85 -3.13 -15.60
C LEU A 166 -4.46 -2.54 -15.32
N ILE A 167 -4.02 -1.55 -16.11
CA ILE A 167 -2.70 -0.92 -15.94
C ILE A 167 -2.56 -0.27 -14.55
N PRO A 168 -3.48 0.60 -14.10
CA PRO A 168 -3.43 1.13 -12.73
C PRO A 168 -3.54 0.05 -11.66
N LEU A 169 -4.37 -0.99 -11.87
CA LEU A 169 -4.49 -2.11 -10.94
C LEU A 169 -3.13 -2.81 -10.73
N MET A 170 -2.45 -3.15 -11.81
CA MET A 170 -1.12 -3.77 -11.76
C MET A 170 -0.07 -2.81 -11.18
N GLY A 171 -0.14 -1.53 -11.53
CA GLY A 171 0.76 -0.50 -11.04
C GLY A 171 0.69 -0.34 -9.52
N TRP A 172 -0.50 -0.31 -8.98
CA TRP A 172 -0.78 -0.10 -7.56
C TRP A 172 -0.57 -1.36 -6.70
N MET A 173 -0.67 -2.56 -7.25
CA MET A 173 -0.55 -3.80 -6.49
C MET A 173 0.87 -4.40 -6.54
N PRO A 174 1.40 -4.88 -5.41
CA PRO A 174 1.02 -4.73 -4.00
C PRO A 174 1.29 -3.35 -3.43
N GLY A 175 1.95 -2.47 -4.15
CA GLY A 175 2.24 -1.10 -3.79
C GLY A 175 2.99 -0.36 -4.89
N PRO A 176 3.07 0.99 -4.81
CA PRO A 176 3.86 1.80 -5.73
C PRO A 176 5.37 1.54 -5.54
N VAL A 177 6.19 2.06 -6.45
CA VAL A 177 7.67 1.88 -6.44
C VAL A 177 8.30 2.41 -5.14
N GLU A 178 7.70 3.40 -4.51
CA GLU A 178 8.14 3.99 -3.24
C GLU A 178 8.13 2.98 -2.08
N MET A 179 7.33 1.92 -2.19
CA MET A 179 7.31 0.84 -1.19
C MET A 179 8.64 0.06 -1.08
N CYS A 180 9.58 0.25 -1.99
CA CYS A 180 10.94 -0.27 -1.84
C CYS A 180 11.79 0.60 -0.90
N VAL A 181 11.52 1.90 -0.90
CA VAL A 181 12.31 2.90 -0.16
C VAL A 181 11.84 3.04 1.27
N TRP A 182 10.52 3.06 1.52
CA TRP A 182 9.98 3.26 2.86
C TRP A 182 10.47 2.23 3.90
N PRO A 183 10.44 0.91 3.64
CA PRO A 183 10.98 -0.05 4.60
C PRO A 183 12.48 0.15 4.89
N SER A 184 13.26 0.63 3.89
CA SER A 184 14.68 0.92 4.10
C SER A 184 14.88 2.11 5.05
N LEU A 185 14.08 3.17 4.91
CA LEU A 185 14.10 4.33 5.80
C LEU A 185 13.63 3.97 7.20
N TRP A 186 12.58 3.15 7.33
CA TRP A 186 12.08 2.69 8.62
C TRP A 186 13.12 1.83 9.35
N MET A 187 13.77 0.94 8.63
CA MET A 187 14.82 0.10 9.20
C MET A 187 16.03 0.93 9.62
N PHE A 188 16.41 1.91 8.82
CA PHE A 188 17.49 2.84 9.11
C PHE A 188 17.20 3.70 10.36
N SER A 189 16.00 4.31 10.45
CA SER A 189 15.59 5.11 11.60
C SER A 189 15.52 4.27 12.88
N ARG A 190 14.99 3.04 12.79
CA ARG A 190 14.91 2.14 13.94
C ARG A 190 16.28 1.68 14.44
N ALA A 191 17.22 1.43 13.52
CA ALA A 191 18.60 1.11 13.88
C ALA A 191 19.28 2.25 14.64
N ARG A 192 19.01 3.48 14.22
CA ARG A 192 19.56 4.68 14.84
C ARG A 192 18.98 4.96 16.23
N ASP A 193 17.69 4.67 16.44
CA ASP A 193 17.01 4.86 17.74
C ASP A 193 17.40 3.81 18.79
N THR A 194 17.82 2.62 18.36
CA THR A 194 18.13 1.51 19.27
C THR A 194 19.59 1.39 19.64
N ASP A 195 20.47 2.24 19.10
CA ASP A 195 21.92 2.22 19.34
C ASP A 195 22.57 0.82 19.22
N HIS A 196 21.92 -0.07 18.46
CA HIS A 196 22.32 -1.46 18.33
C HIS A 196 22.85 -1.77 16.92
N THR A 197 24.11 -2.03 16.85
CA THR A 197 24.85 -2.79 15.83
C THR A 197 24.23 -4.17 15.49
N CYS A 198 23.08 -4.53 16.05
CA CYS A 198 22.42 -5.82 15.94
C CYS A 198 21.66 -6.08 14.64
N LEU A 199 21.56 -5.13 13.72
CA LEU A 199 20.92 -5.39 12.42
C LEU A 199 21.74 -6.32 11.53
N LEU A 200 23.03 -6.44 11.79
CA LEU A 200 23.93 -7.36 11.09
C LEU A 200 23.70 -8.83 11.49
N TYR A 201 23.06 -9.11 12.64
CA TYR A 201 22.90 -10.49 13.17
C TYR A 201 21.65 -11.21 12.66
N THR A 202 20.69 -10.50 12.08
CA THR A 202 19.44 -11.12 11.59
C THR A 202 19.41 -11.33 10.07
N SER A 203 20.42 -10.86 9.35
CA SER A 203 20.59 -11.14 7.92
C SER A 203 21.68 -12.20 7.76
N PRO A 204 21.40 -13.32 7.07
CA PRO A 204 22.47 -14.25 6.72
C PRO A 204 23.56 -13.48 5.97
N SER A 205 24.81 -13.66 6.39
CA SER A 205 25.97 -13.06 5.76
C SER A 205 25.94 -13.35 4.25
N PRO A 206 26.31 -12.38 3.39
CA PRO A 206 26.49 -12.68 1.96
C PRO A 206 27.52 -13.77 1.70
N ARG A 207 28.33 -14.16 2.72
CA ARG A 207 29.31 -15.24 2.64
C ARG A 207 28.75 -16.62 2.92
N ASP A 208 27.54 -16.73 3.49
CA ASP A 208 26.94 -18.03 3.84
C ASP A 208 26.14 -18.64 2.68
N GLY A 209 26.21 -18.07 1.49
CA GLY A 209 25.53 -18.50 0.25
C GLY A 209 26.44 -18.71 -0.94
N LEU A 210 27.74 -18.94 -0.74
CA LEU A 210 28.68 -19.39 -1.80
C LEU A 210 29.22 -20.78 -1.43
#